data_e24019015d83d7ff19978fb411924924
#
_entry.id   e24019015d83d7ff19978fb411924924
#
_cell.length_a   1.000
_cell.length_b   1.000
_cell.length_c   1.000
_cell.angle_alpha   90.00
_cell.angle_beta   90.00
_cell.angle_gamma   90.00
#
_symmetry.space_group_name_H-M   'P 1'
#
loop_
_entity.id
_entity.type
_entity.pdbx_description
1 polymer ?
#
loop_
_entity_poly.entity_id
_entity_poly.type
_entity_poly.pdbx_seq_one_letter_code
_entity_poly.pdbx_strand_id
1 'polypeptide(L)'
;MKKGLGTFIKAILAGFCIGLGGNVFLALLNTNKMLGAVLFSVGLFTICTHSLNLFTGKACYILDNKPSYLGTLCIIWLGNLVGACLMALLVHLSRLNASYTEAAQSLVATKNADSLGSLFFLGVICNSLIYIAVDGHKSNPHDLGKYLALMLGVTVFILAGTEHSIADMYYYAVAGELFTGQGLLRLVIISLGNVVGGLLIPAGKKLAAALGA
;
A
#
# COMPACT_ATOMS: atom_id res chain seq x y z
N MET A 1 -16.11 10.76 18.47
CA MET A 1 -15.09 11.74 18.04
C MET A 1 -13.66 11.29 18.33
N LYS A 2 -13.22 11.13 19.58
CA LYS A 2 -11.82 10.75 19.93
C LYS A 2 -11.29 9.50 19.24
N LYS A 3 -12.11 8.42 19.09
CA LYS A 3 -11.71 7.17 18.43
C LYS A 3 -11.43 7.36 16.93
N GLY A 4 -12.24 8.15 16.23
CA GLY A 4 -12.03 8.46 14.81
C GLY A 4 -10.76 9.24 14.55
N LEU A 5 -10.47 10.25 15.40
CA LEU A 5 -9.24 11.03 15.31
C LEU A 5 -7.99 10.17 15.54
N GLY A 6 -8.01 9.28 16.54
CA GLY A 6 -6.90 8.33 16.77
C GLY A 6 -6.68 7.38 15.58
N THR A 7 -7.78 6.92 14.94
CA THR A 7 -7.70 6.11 13.71
C THR A 7 -7.05 6.89 12.58
N PHE A 8 -7.42 8.14 12.39
CA PHE A 8 -6.90 9.02 11.35
C PHE A 8 -5.40 9.32 11.56
N ILE A 9 -4.97 9.64 12.79
CA ILE A 9 -3.55 9.88 13.12
C ILE A 9 -2.71 8.64 12.82
N LYS A 10 -3.16 7.44 13.25
CA LYS A 10 -2.48 6.19 12.93
C LYS A 10 -2.43 5.90 11.41
N ALA A 11 -3.42 6.38 10.67
CA ALA A 11 -3.43 6.25 9.22
C ALA A 11 -2.44 7.23 8.55
N ILE A 12 -2.33 8.47 9.03
CA ILE A 12 -1.31 9.41 8.56
C ILE A 12 0.09 8.80 8.73
N LEU A 13 0.39 8.28 9.90
CA LEU A 13 1.66 7.63 10.18
C LEU A 13 1.92 6.42 9.25
N ALA A 14 0.88 5.64 8.94
CA ALA A 14 1.01 4.50 8.02
C ALA A 14 1.33 4.94 6.59
N GLY A 15 0.64 5.95 6.06
CA GLY A 15 0.94 6.53 4.75
C GLY A 15 2.35 7.11 4.67
N PHE A 16 2.78 7.80 5.74
CA PHE A 16 4.15 8.29 5.88
C PHE A 16 5.18 7.16 5.84
N CYS A 17 4.95 6.05 6.56
CA CYS A 17 5.84 4.88 6.56
C CYS A 17 5.92 4.20 5.19
N ILE A 18 4.82 4.11 4.44
CA ILE A 18 4.86 3.62 3.05
C ILE A 18 5.71 4.55 2.19
N GLY A 19 5.57 5.86 2.35
CA GLY A 19 6.43 6.84 1.68
C GLY A 19 7.92 6.69 2.02
N LEU A 20 8.28 6.35 3.28
CA LEU A 20 9.67 6.02 3.65
C LEU A 20 10.20 4.84 2.85
N GLY A 21 9.43 3.75 2.73
CA GLY A 21 9.77 2.62 1.87
C GLY A 21 9.89 3.05 0.40
N GLY A 22 8.97 3.90 -0.06
CA GLY A 22 8.98 4.48 -1.40
C GLY A 22 10.25 5.30 -1.69
N ASN A 23 10.74 6.08 -0.72
CA ASN A 23 12.01 6.81 -0.85
C ASN A 23 13.18 5.89 -1.17
N VAL A 24 13.30 4.79 -0.44
CA VAL A 24 14.38 3.82 -0.67
C VAL A 24 14.25 3.17 -2.04
N PHE A 25 13.02 2.85 -2.46
CA PHE A 25 12.76 2.29 -3.77
C PHE A 25 13.10 3.26 -4.90
N LEU A 26 12.69 4.54 -4.81
CA LEU A 26 13.06 5.57 -5.79
C LEU A 26 14.59 5.75 -5.88
N ALA A 27 15.30 5.75 -4.73
CA ALA A 27 16.75 5.85 -4.71
C ALA A 27 17.46 4.71 -5.45
N LEU A 28 16.89 3.52 -5.44
CA LEU A 28 17.49 2.30 -5.99
C LEU A 28 16.85 1.83 -7.30
N LEU A 29 15.82 2.54 -7.80
CA LEU A 29 15.02 2.12 -8.95
C LEU A 29 15.88 1.80 -10.18
N ASN A 30 16.84 2.66 -10.49
CA ASN A 30 17.69 2.56 -11.67
C ASN A 30 19.04 1.86 -11.42
N THR A 31 19.39 1.54 -10.17
CA THR A 31 20.69 0.94 -9.82
C THR A 31 20.56 -0.50 -9.32
N ASN A 32 19.63 -0.75 -8.40
CA ASN A 32 19.36 -2.08 -7.84
C ASN A 32 17.92 -2.21 -7.40
N LYS A 33 17.04 -2.42 -8.38
CA LYS A 33 15.59 -2.55 -8.16
C LYS A 33 15.24 -3.68 -7.15
N MET A 34 15.98 -4.79 -7.16
CA MET A 34 15.79 -5.89 -6.21
C MET A 34 16.02 -5.43 -4.77
N LEU A 35 17.15 -4.80 -4.51
CA LEU A 35 17.47 -4.28 -3.18
C LEU A 35 16.46 -3.21 -2.75
N GLY A 36 16.06 -2.34 -3.67
CA GLY A 36 15.02 -1.34 -3.43
C GLY A 36 13.69 -1.97 -3.01
N ALA A 37 13.27 -3.05 -3.67
CA ALA A 37 12.05 -3.79 -3.35
C ALA A 37 12.14 -4.47 -1.97
N VAL A 38 13.27 -5.09 -1.65
CA VAL A 38 13.50 -5.69 -0.32
C VAL A 38 13.45 -4.62 0.78
N LEU A 39 14.16 -3.52 0.61
CA LEU A 39 14.26 -2.45 1.61
C LEU A 39 12.96 -1.63 1.73
N PHE A 40 12.13 -1.58 0.70
CA PHE A 40 10.78 -0.99 0.79
C PHE A 40 9.97 -1.63 1.93
N SER A 41 10.21 -2.90 2.25
CA SER A 41 9.49 -3.63 3.30
C SER A 41 9.58 -2.97 4.68
N VAL A 42 10.55 -2.05 4.91
CA VAL A 42 10.63 -1.25 6.14
C VAL A 42 9.32 -0.51 6.44
N GLY A 43 8.63 -0.04 5.40
CA GLY A 43 7.35 0.64 5.54
C GLY A 43 6.29 -0.26 6.17
N LEU A 44 6.04 -1.44 5.60
CA LEU A 44 5.05 -2.38 6.11
C LEU A 44 5.47 -2.99 7.46
N PHE A 45 6.75 -3.28 7.62
CA PHE A 45 7.33 -3.75 8.89
C PHE A 45 7.01 -2.77 10.04
N THR A 46 7.30 -1.47 9.84
CA THR A 46 7.00 -0.43 10.83
C THR A 46 5.51 -0.33 11.13
N ILE A 47 4.66 -0.39 10.10
CA ILE A 47 3.20 -0.35 10.22
C ILE A 47 2.69 -1.51 11.09
N CYS A 48 3.15 -2.72 10.86
CA CYS A 48 2.74 -3.90 11.62
C CYS A 48 3.26 -3.85 13.05
N THR A 49 4.54 -3.51 13.25
CA THR A 49 5.18 -3.41 14.57
C THR A 49 4.50 -2.36 15.46
N HIS A 50 4.13 -1.21 14.91
CA HIS A 50 3.49 -0.11 15.66
C HIS A 50 1.95 -0.14 15.60
N SER A 51 1.36 -1.18 15.03
CA SER A 51 -0.11 -1.31 14.89
C SER A 51 -0.76 -0.07 14.26
N LEU A 52 -0.15 0.45 13.19
CA LEU A 52 -0.66 1.58 12.41
C LEU A 52 -1.79 1.13 11.46
N ASN A 53 -2.51 2.09 10.89
CA ASN A 53 -3.66 1.81 10.06
C ASN A 53 -3.34 2.00 8.58
N LEU A 54 -2.95 0.93 7.90
CA LEU A 54 -2.77 0.91 6.46
C LEU A 54 -4.05 0.44 5.77
N PHE A 55 -4.55 1.19 4.80
CA PHE A 55 -5.80 0.89 4.07
C PHE A 55 -5.78 -0.50 3.44
N THR A 56 -4.76 -0.83 2.66
CA THR A 56 -4.63 -2.10 1.97
C THR A 56 -4.64 -3.28 2.94
N GLY A 57 -3.90 -3.19 4.05
CA GLY A 57 -3.90 -4.21 5.09
C GLY A 57 -5.24 -4.31 5.84
N LYS A 58 -5.92 -3.18 6.10
CA LYS A 58 -7.22 -3.17 6.79
C LYS A 58 -8.37 -3.61 5.89
N ALA A 59 -8.29 -3.37 4.59
CA ALA A 59 -9.28 -3.84 3.61
C ALA A 59 -9.43 -5.37 3.60
N CYS A 60 -8.37 -6.11 3.91
CA CYS A 60 -8.39 -7.57 3.99
C CYS A 60 -9.38 -8.14 5.03
N TYR A 61 -9.81 -7.33 5.99
CA TYR A 61 -10.68 -7.74 7.09
C TYR A 61 -12.13 -7.21 6.98
N ILE A 62 -12.56 -6.76 5.79
CA ILE A 62 -13.95 -6.29 5.55
C ILE A 62 -14.96 -7.37 5.92
N LEU A 63 -14.71 -8.63 5.54
CA LEU A 63 -15.62 -9.76 5.80
C LEU A 63 -15.72 -10.17 7.29
N ASP A 64 -14.82 -9.66 8.14
CA ASP A 64 -14.81 -9.92 9.57
C ASP A 64 -15.45 -8.78 10.39
N ASN A 65 -15.91 -7.74 9.72
CA ASN A 65 -16.41 -6.53 10.34
C ASN A 65 -17.84 -6.18 9.89
N LYS A 66 -18.52 -5.35 10.67
CA LYS A 66 -19.84 -4.81 10.33
C LYS A 66 -19.73 -3.81 9.14
N PRO A 67 -20.80 -3.59 8.36
CA PRO A 67 -20.79 -2.65 7.22
C PRO A 67 -20.30 -1.23 7.55
N SER A 68 -20.50 -0.76 8.80
CA SER A 68 -19.97 0.53 9.29
C SER A 68 -18.44 0.63 9.23
N TYR A 69 -17.74 -0.50 9.11
CA TYR A 69 -16.29 -0.53 8.94
C TYR A 69 -15.81 0.12 7.63
N LEU A 70 -16.66 0.13 6.60
CA LEU A 70 -16.35 0.82 5.34
C LEU A 70 -16.11 2.32 5.56
N GLY A 71 -16.88 2.97 6.45
CA GLY A 71 -16.61 4.35 6.84
C GLY A 71 -15.26 4.53 7.55
N THR A 72 -14.85 3.54 8.35
CA THR A 72 -13.51 3.53 8.97
C THR A 72 -12.41 3.39 7.92
N LEU A 73 -12.62 2.56 6.88
CA LEU A 73 -11.67 2.43 5.77
C LEU A 73 -11.52 3.72 4.96
N CYS A 74 -12.59 4.47 4.76
CA CYS A 74 -12.51 5.79 4.13
C CYS A 74 -11.64 6.76 4.95
N ILE A 75 -11.81 6.80 6.28
CA ILE A 75 -10.97 7.60 7.19
C ILE A 75 -9.51 7.18 7.08
N ILE A 76 -9.24 5.87 7.03
CA ILE A 76 -7.89 5.32 6.91
C ILE A 76 -7.27 5.69 5.55
N TRP A 77 -8.03 5.55 4.45
CA TRP A 77 -7.57 5.91 3.11
C TRP A 77 -7.16 7.38 3.02
N LEU A 78 -8.01 8.28 3.53
CA LEU A 78 -7.71 9.71 3.60
C LEU A 78 -6.50 10.02 4.49
N GLY A 79 -6.36 9.35 5.63
CA GLY A 79 -5.19 9.49 6.48
C GLY A 79 -3.90 9.03 5.79
N ASN A 80 -3.94 7.88 5.07
CA ASN A 80 -2.78 7.41 4.31
C ASN A 80 -2.41 8.42 3.19
N LEU A 81 -3.40 9.01 2.51
CA LEU A 81 -3.17 10.07 1.52
C LEU A 81 -2.42 11.25 2.13
N VAL A 82 -2.87 11.76 3.28
CA VAL A 82 -2.19 12.85 3.99
C VAL A 82 -0.76 12.45 4.37
N GLY A 83 -0.55 11.22 4.86
CA GLY A 83 0.77 10.72 5.22
C GLY A 83 1.73 10.62 4.03
N ALA A 84 1.24 10.14 2.89
CA ALA A 84 1.99 10.08 1.63
C ALA A 84 2.38 11.50 1.15
N CYS A 85 1.45 12.47 1.21
CA CYS A 85 1.72 13.86 0.88
C CYS A 85 2.76 14.50 1.81
N LEU A 86 2.70 14.22 3.11
CA LEU A 86 3.70 14.73 4.07
C LEU A 86 5.10 14.21 3.74
N MET A 87 5.25 12.93 3.38
CA MET A 87 6.53 12.39 2.95
C MET A 87 7.01 13.01 1.64
N ALA A 88 6.14 13.17 0.66
CA ALA A 88 6.47 13.84 -0.60
C ALA A 88 6.91 15.29 -0.37
N LEU A 89 6.25 16.02 0.53
CA LEU A 89 6.64 17.37 0.91
C LEU A 89 8.06 17.42 1.49
N LEU A 90 8.43 16.48 2.36
CA LEU A 90 9.80 16.41 2.91
C LEU A 90 10.83 16.13 1.81
N VAL A 91 10.50 15.31 0.81
CA VAL A 91 11.35 15.10 -0.36
C VAL A 91 11.54 16.40 -1.13
N HIS A 92 10.43 17.11 -1.44
CA HIS A 92 10.49 18.36 -2.19
C HIS A 92 11.26 19.48 -1.47
N LEU A 93 11.26 19.49 -0.15
CA LEU A 93 12.01 20.46 0.67
C LEU A 93 13.48 20.03 0.90
N SER A 94 13.91 18.88 0.38
CA SER A 94 15.24 18.36 0.58
C SER A 94 16.07 18.35 -0.71
N ARG A 95 17.36 18.06 -0.58
CA ARG A 95 18.26 17.84 -1.73
C ARG A 95 17.89 16.65 -2.61
N LEU A 96 16.98 15.80 -2.16
CA LEU A 96 16.52 14.60 -2.88
C LEU A 96 15.48 14.94 -3.97
N ASN A 97 14.95 16.17 -3.97
CA ASN A 97 13.85 16.58 -4.83
C ASN A 97 14.08 16.21 -6.31
N ALA A 98 15.17 16.65 -6.92
CA ALA A 98 15.37 16.47 -8.35
C ALA A 98 15.39 14.98 -8.76
N SER A 99 16.23 14.17 -8.11
CA SER A 99 16.41 12.76 -8.46
C SER A 99 15.18 11.91 -8.17
N TYR A 100 14.46 12.17 -7.06
CA TYR A 100 13.27 11.39 -6.70
C TYR A 100 12.06 11.80 -7.54
N THR A 101 11.93 13.07 -7.91
CA THR A 101 10.88 13.52 -8.83
C THR A 101 11.04 12.87 -10.19
N GLU A 102 12.24 12.84 -10.77
CA GLU A 102 12.52 12.17 -12.04
C GLU A 102 12.18 10.68 -11.99
N ALA A 103 12.63 9.97 -10.95
CA ALA A 103 12.32 8.57 -10.75
C ALA A 103 10.80 8.31 -10.57
N ALA A 104 10.11 9.14 -9.81
CA ALA A 104 8.67 9.04 -9.60
C ALA A 104 7.88 9.33 -10.89
N GLN A 105 8.29 10.34 -11.68
CA GLN A 105 7.68 10.65 -12.97
C GLN A 105 7.80 9.48 -13.96
N SER A 106 8.93 8.78 -13.98
CA SER A 106 9.10 7.57 -14.79
C SER A 106 8.11 6.46 -14.42
N LEU A 107 7.91 6.22 -13.10
CA LEU A 107 6.91 5.25 -12.63
C LEU A 107 5.49 5.69 -12.97
N VAL A 108 5.16 6.96 -12.73
CA VAL A 108 3.82 7.52 -12.97
C VAL A 108 3.49 7.53 -14.46
N ALA A 109 4.46 7.81 -15.34
CA ALA A 109 4.28 7.73 -16.78
C ALA A 109 3.85 6.35 -17.25
N THR A 110 4.46 5.27 -16.71
CA THR A 110 4.06 3.88 -16.99
C THR A 110 2.60 3.64 -16.58
N LYS A 111 2.22 4.07 -15.36
CA LYS A 111 0.85 3.93 -14.85
C LYS A 111 -0.17 4.76 -15.66
N ASN A 112 0.22 5.94 -16.09
CA ASN A 112 -0.61 6.82 -16.90
C ASN A 112 -0.83 6.30 -18.33
N ALA A 113 0.10 5.52 -18.87
CA ALA A 113 -0.01 4.86 -20.17
C ALA A 113 -0.87 3.59 -20.11
N ASP A 114 -1.08 3.01 -18.91
CA ASP A 114 -1.84 1.77 -18.75
C ASP A 114 -3.36 2.01 -18.73
N SER A 115 -4.13 0.95 -19.07
CA SER A 115 -5.59 0.98 -19.03
C SER A 115 -6.12 0.90 -17.58
N LEU A 116 -7.27 1.50 -17.33
CA LEU A 116 -7.91 1.43 -16.00
C LEU A 116 -8.23 -0.02 -15.60
N GLY A 117 -8.58 -0.88 -16.57
CA GLY A 117 -8.82 -2.30 -16.32
C GLY A 117 -7.56 -3.04 -15.88
N SER A 118 -6.42 -2.78 -16.55
CA SER A 118 -5.13 -3.34 -16.15
C SER A 118 -4.74 -2.89 -14.74
N LEU A 119 -4.81 -1.60 -14.45
CA LEU A 119 -4.52 -1.05 -13.12
C LEU A 119 -5.40 -1.66 -12.02
N PHE A 120 -6.69 -1.91 -12.31
CA PHE A 120 -7.57 -2.61 -11.37
C PHE A 120 -7.06 -4.02 -11.07
N PHE A 121 -6.75 -4.83 -12.10
CA PHE A 121 -6.29 -6.21 -11.91
C PHE A 121 -4.89 -6.27 -11.28
N LEU A 122 -3.99 -5.36 -11.61
CA LEU A 122 -2.69 -5.22 -10.92
C LEU A 122 -2.90 -4.88 -9.43
N GLY A 123 -3.91 -4.06 -9.12
CA GLY A 123 -4.35 -3.81 -7.75
C GLY A 123 -4.85 -5.06 -7.04
N VAL A 124 -5.62 -5.92 -7.73
CA VAL A 124 -6.11 -7.21 -7.20
C VAL A 124 -4.93 -8.12 -6.84
N ILE A 125 -3.99 -8.30 -7.75
CA ILE A 125 -2.81 -9.15 -7.52
C ILE A 125 -1.99 -8.60 -6.35
N CYS A 126 -1.75 -7.30 -6.31
CA CYS A 126 -0.99 -6.64 -5.25
C CYS A 126 -1.56 -6.93 -3.87
N ASN A 127 -2.87 -6.70 -3.68
CA ASN A 127 -3.42 -6.81 -2.34
C ASN A 127 -3.68 -8.26 -1.89
N SER A 128 -3.68 -9.21 -2.80
CA SER A 128 -3.58 -10.63 -2.44
C SER A 128 -2.23 -10.94 -1.77
N LEU A 129 -1.14 -10.32 -2.26
CA LEU A 129 0.20 -10.43 -1.66
C LEU A 129 0.28 -9.68 -0.31
N ILE A 130 -0.38 -8.51 -0.20
CA ILE A 130 -0.47 -7.78 1.07
C ILE A 130 -1.27 -8.58 2.11
N TYR A 131 -2.36 -9.26 1.70
CA TYR A 131 -3.05 -10.18 2.63
C TYR A 131 -2.11 -11.26 3.15
N ILE A 132 -1.35 -11.94 2.27
CA ILE A 132 -0.36 -12.94 2.66
C ILE A 132 0.66 -12.36 3.64
N ALA A 133 1.13 -11.14 3.39
CA ALA A 133 2.08 -10.46 4.27
C ALA A 133 1.49 -10.18 5.66
N VAL A 134 0.33 -9.51 5.73
CA VAL A 134 -0.23 -9.06 7.01
C VAL A 134 -0.87 -10.20 7.81
N ASP A 135 -1.54 -11.15 7.13
CA ASP A 135 -2.11 -12.33 7.79
C ASP A 135 -0.99 -13.28 8.22
N GLY A 136 0.04 -13.46 7.39
CA GLY A 136 1.23 -14.23 7.74
C GLY A 136 1.97 -13.64 8.95
N HIS A 137 2.12 -12.32 9.03
CA HIS A 137 2.67 -11.68 10.22
C HIS A 137 1.81 -11.90 11.47
N LYS A 138 0.49 -11.85 11.33
CA LYS A 138 -0.45 -12.00 12.46
C LYS A 138 -0.58 -13.45 12.93
N SER A 139 -0.63 -14.41 12.01
CA SER A 139 -1.09 -15.78 12.25
C SER A 139 0.00 -16.84 12.20
N ASN A 140 1.22 -16.51 11.70
CA ASN A 140 2.30 -17.48 11.62
C ASN A 140 2.77 -17.90 13.03
N PRO A 141 2.86 -19.21 13.34
CA PRO A 141 3.30 -19.69 14.66
C PRO A 141 4.81 -19.47 14.90
N HIS A 142 5.60 -19.24 13.85
CA HIS A 142 7.05 -19.05 13.93
C HIS A 142 7.41 -17.57 13.78
N ASP A 143 8.18 -17.01 14.72
CA ASP A 143 8.55 -15.60 14.70
C ASP A 143 9.31 -15.18 13.43
N LEU A 144 10.27 -15.99 12.97
CA LEU A 144 10.97 -15.73 11.70
C LEU A 144 9.98 -15.69 10.53
N GLY A 145 8.99 -16.58 10.51
CA GLY A 145 7.96 -16.63 9.47
C GLY A 145 7.10 -15.37 9.41
N LYS A 146 6.82 -14.73 10.56
CA LYS A 146 6.09 -13.45 10.62
C LYS A 146 6.80 -12.35 9.85
N TYR A 147 8.11 -12.21 10.05
CA TYR A 147 8.89 -11.15 9.41
C TYR A 147 9.20 -11.47 7.94
N LEU A 148 9.45 -12.75 7.62
CA LEU A 148 9.61 -13.19 6.24
C LEU A 148 8.32 -12.95 5.42
N ALA A 149 7.15 -13.17 5.99
CA ALA A 149 5.88 -12.90 5.31
C ALA A 149 5.75 -11.42 4.90
N LEU A 150 6.11 -10.48 5.78
CA LEU A 150 6.12 -9.05 5.47
C LEU A 150 7.11 -8.73 4.35
N MET A 151 8.35 -9.21 4.48
CA MET A 151 9.42 -8.91 3.53
C MET A 151 9.13 -9.51 2.15
N LEU A 152 8.74 -10.78 2.09
CA LEU A 152 8.45 -11.46 0.83
C LEU A 152 7.21 -10.89 0.14
N GLY A 153 6.12 -10.66 0.89
CA GLY A 153 4.91 -10.09 0.29
C GLY A 153 5.17 -8.73 -0.35
N VAL A 154 5.95 -7.86 0.31
CA VAL A 154 6.33 -6.55 -0.24
C VAL A 154 7.28 -6.70 -1.43
N THR A 155 8.35 -7.46 -1.27
CA THR A 155 9.34 -7.64 -2.34
C THR A 155 8.69 -8.17 -3.62
N VAL A 156 7.83 -9.18 -3.47
CA VAL A 156 7.18 -9.83 -4.62
C VAL A 156 6.22 -8.88 -5.32
N PHE A 157 5.37 -8.12 -4.59
CA PHE A 157 4.43 -7.23 -5.28
C PHE A 157 5.15 -6.12 -6.06
N ILE A 158 6.27 -5.58 -5.53
CA ILE A 158 7.06 -4.55 -6.22
C ILE A 158 7.74 -5.12 -7.47
N LEU A 159 8.38 -6.28 -7.35
CA LEU A 159 9.08 -6.90 -8.48
C LEU A 159 8.14 -7.38 -9.57
N ALA A 160 6.96 -7.84 -9.20
CA ALA A 160 5.90 -8.22 -10.13
C ALA A 160 5.26 -7.03 -10.85
N GLY A 161 5.59 -5.80 -10.47
CA GLY A 161 5.07 -4.59 -11.10
C GLY A 161 3.57 -4.40 -10.87
N THR A 162 3.08 -4.80 -9.71
CA THR A 162 1.66 -4.65 -9.33
C THR A 162 1.39 -3.29 -8.68
N GLU A 163 0.11 -2.94 -8.48
CA GLU A 163 -0.30 -1.60 -8.08
C GLU A 163 -0.77 -1.57 -6.62
N HIS A 164 -0.03 -0.83 -5.78
CA HIS A 164 -0.36 -0.62 -4.37
C HIS A 164 -0.82 0.82 -4.16
N SER A 165 -2.12 1.04 -3.97
CA SER A 165 -2.72 2.38 -3.95
C SER A 165 -2.02 3.38 -3.02
N ILE A 166 -1.54 2.96 -1.85
CA ILE A 166 -0.89 3.88 -0.90
C ILE A 166 0.56 4.20 -1.31
N ALA A 167 1.27 3.26 -1.93
CA ALA A 167 2.56 3.55 -2.54
C ALA A 167 2.39 4.48 -3.76
N ASP A 168 1.35 4.26 -4.54
CA ASP A 168 1.04 5.10 -5.69
C ASP A 168 0.65 6.52 -5.28
N MET A 169 -0.11 6.71 -4.18
CA MET A 169 -0.32 8.05 -3.60
C MET A 169 0.99 8.80 -3.38
N TYR A 170 2.00 8.11 -2.85
CA TYR A 170 3.31 8.71 -2.62
C TYR A 170 4.02 9.01 -3.95
N TYR A 171 4.06 8.07 -4.89
CA TYR A 171 4.72 8.29 -6.19
C TYR A 171 4.07 9.41 -6.99
N TYR A 172 2.73 9.44 -7.06
CA TYR A 172 1.99 10.52 -7.70
C TYR A 172 2.21 11.88 -7.00
N ALA A 173 2.34 11.89 -5.67
CA ALA A 173 2.62 13.12 -4.92
C ALA A 173 4.02 13.66 -5.22
N VAL A 174 5.05 12.80 -5.25
CA VAL A 174 6.43 13.19 -5.58
C VAL A 174 6.53 13.62 -7.05
N ALA A 175 5.80 12.96 -7.96
CA ALA A 175 5.76 13.34 -9.38
C ALA A 175 5.01 14.66 -9.64
N GLY A 176 4.26 15.18 -8.67
CA GLY A 176 3.44 16.40 -8.82
C GLY A 176 2.09 16.16 -9.51
N GLU A 177 1.67 14.90 -9.70
CA GLU A 177 0.48 14.53 -10.46
C GLU A 177 -0.68 13.99 -9.60
N LEU A 178 -0.52 13.95 -8.27
CA LEU A 178 -1.49 13.34 -7.35
C LEU A 178 -2.90 13.94 -7.48
N PHE A 179 -3.00 15.26 -7.57
CA PHE A 179 -4.28 15.99 -7.59
C PHE A 179 -4.77 16.31 -9.00
N THR A 180 -4.20 15.70 -10.03
CA THR A 180 -4.78 15.73 -11.37
C THR A 180 -6.02 14.83 -11.43
N GLY A 181 -6.98 15.14 -12.31
CA GLY A 181 -8.14 14.27 -12.51
C GLY A 181 -7.76 12.85 -12.91
N GLN A 182 -6.68 12.70 -13.70
CA GLN A 182 -6.15 11.41 -14.13
C GLN A 182 -5.50 10.64 -12.96
N GLY A 183 -4.68 11.31 -12.14
CA GLY A 183 -4.05 10.71 -10.96
C GLY A 183 -5.07 10.21 -9.95
N LEU A 184 -6.05 11.07 -9.59
CA LEU A 184 -7.11 10.68 -8.64
C LEU A 184 -7.95 9.51 -9.15
N LEU A 185 -8.35 9.51 -10.44
CA LEU A 185 -9.12 8.41 -11.01
C LEU A 185 -8.35 7.09 -10.92
N ARG A 186 -7.07 7.07 -11.30
CA ARG A 186 -6.23 5.87 -11.24
C ARG A 186 -6.08 5.36 -9.82
N LEU A 187 -5.83 6.24 -8.85
CA LEU A 187 -5.74 5.86 -7.43
C LEU A 187 -7.02 5.23 -6.89
N VAL A 188 -8.18 5.74 -7.29
CA VAL A 188 -9.48 5.15 -6.91
C VAL A 188 -9.62 3.76 -7.54
N ILE A 189 -9.33 3.59 -8.82
CA ILE A 189 -9.41 2.30 -9.52
C ILE A 189 -8.46 1.26 -8.89
N ILE A 190 -7.21 1.64 -8.64
CA ILE A 190 -6.23 0.77 -7.97
C ILE A 190 -6.72 0.41 -6.56
N SER A 191 -7.25 1.38 -5.81
CA SER A 191 -7.79 1.14 -4.46
C SER A 191 -8.95 0.14 -4.47
N LEU A 192 -9.84 0.21 -5.46
CA LEU A 192 -10.91 -0.78 -5.64
C LEU A 192 -10.34 -2.17 -5.96
N GLY A 193 -9.34 -2.25 -6.83
CA GLY A 193 -8.60 -3.49 -7.10
C GLY A 193 -7.97 -4.06 -5.83
N ASN A 194 -7.32 -3.20 -5.02
CA ASN A 194 -6.74 -3.62 -3.75
C ASN A 194 -7.81 -4.15 -2.77
N VAL A 195 -8.99 -3.54 -2.69
CA VAL A 195 -10.10 -4.09 -1.87
C VAL A 195 -10.45 -5.50 -2.31
N VAL A 196 -10.68 -5.71 -3.61
CA VAL A 196 -11.05 -7.03 -4.15
C VAL A 196 -9.93 -8.05 -3.88
N GLY A 197 -8.67 -7.71 -4.17
CA GLY A 197 -7.53 -8.61 -3.96
C GLY A 197 -7.35 -9.01 -2.49
N GLY A 198 -7.53 -8.06 -1.56
CA GLY A 198 -7.46 -8.33 -0.13
C GLY A 198 -8.55 -9.27 0.39
N LEU A 199 -9.65 -9.43 -0.36
CA LEU A 199 -10.78 -10.28 0.02
C LEU A 199 -10.74 -11.68 -0.60
N LEU A 200 -9.96 -11.92 -1.66
CA LEU A 200 -9.97 -13.20 -2.39
C LEU A 200 -9.67 -14.40 -1.48
N ILE A 201 -8.54 -14.36 -0.79
CA ILE A 201 -8.11 -15.47 0.07
C ILE A 201 -9.01 -15.59 1.31
N PRO A 202 -9.34 -14.50 2.06
CA PRO A 202 -10.28 -14.58 3.17
C PRO A 202 -11.65 -15.12 2.78
N ALA A 203 -12.19 -14.70 1.65
CA ALA A 203 -13.48 -15.22 1.15
C ALA A 203 -13.40 -16.71 0.83
N GLY A 204 -12.32 -17.15 0.14
CA GLY A 204 -12.09 -18.55 -0.14
C GLY A 204 -11.96 -19.41 1.11
N LYS A 205 -11.19 -18.93 2.12
CA LYS A 205 -11.07 -19.60 3.42
C LYS A 205 -12.43 -19.75 4.14
N LYS A 206 -13.25 -18.68 4.14
CA LYS A 206 -14.60 -18.74 4.74
C LYS A 206 -15.53 -19.70 4.00
N LEU A 207 -15.47 -19.69 2.67
CA LEU A 207 -16.27 -20.60 1.84
C LEU A 207 -15.85 -22.06 2.10
N ALA A 208 -14.56 -22.37 2.12
CA ALA A 208 -14.06 -23.71 2.40
C ALA A 208 -14.53 -24.20 3.79
N ALA A 209 -14.39 -23.36 4.81
CA ALA A 209 -14.88 -23.69 6.16
C ALA A 209 -16.40 -23.93 6.21
N ALA A 210 -17.20 -23.15 5.46
CA ALA A 210 -18.65 -23.36 5.34
C ALA A 210 -19.01 -24.67 4.64
N LEU A 211 -18.11 -25.21 3.82
CA LEU A 211 -18.26 -26.48 3.11
C LEU A 211 -17.66 -27.68 3.90
N GLY A 212 -17.14 -27.44 5.09
CA GLY A 212 -16.65 -28.50 6.01
C GLY A 212 -15.15 -28.85 5.84
N ALA A 213 -14.35 -27.96 5.20
CA ALA A 213 -12.91 -28.13 5.06
C ALA A 213 -12.15 -27.40 6.19
#